data_80619ff6e99bbbcb21d3a731d462f7b5
#
_entry.id   80619ff6e99bbbcb21d3a731d462f7b5
#
_cell.length_a   1.000
_cell.length_b   1.000
_cell.length_c   1.000
_cell.angle_alpha   90.00
_cell.angle_beta   90.00
_cell.angle_gamma   90.00
#
_symmetry.space_group_name_H-M   'P 1'
#
loop_
_entity.id
_entity.type
_entity.pdbx_description
1 polymer ?
#
loop_
_entity_poly.entity_id
_entity_poly.type
_entity_poly.pdbx_seq_one_letter_code
_entity_poly.pdbx_strand_id
1 'polypeptide(L)'
;MGSEMCIRDSANPDTIEDLVSLSLLIRDPKQKDNLVALNVINDNNASEALELRGKRYLEKAAMITASVDVPLKQISRYDLNIASGIIHTAKEHGVTDVIIGLHRKVNIVDSFFGMLAENLLKGLHREVMIAKFLMPINTIRRINIAVPPKAEYEAGFQKWVEHFCRMGSTLGCRVHFFANEETTTLLQILVKKRFSSTMTDFS
;
A
#
# COMPACT_ATOMS: atom_id res chain seq x y z
N MET A 1 -9.40 -6.29 16.37
CA MET A 1 -9.48 -5.00 15.65
C MET A 1 -8.95 -5.27 14.28
N GLY A 2 -9.81 -5.19 13.25
CA GLY A 2 -9.39 -5.38 11.86
C GLY A 2 -8.50 -4.24 11.41
N SER A 3 -7.44 -4.54 10.67
CA SER A 3 -6.63 -3.53 10.02
C SER A 3 -7.36 -3.05 8.77
N GLU A 4 -7.72 -1.79 8.71
CA GLU A 4 -8.29 -1.17 7.52
C GLU A 4 -7.17 -0.60 6.67
N MET A 5 -7.27 -0.81 5.36
CA MET A 5 -6.28 -0.36 4.39
C MET A 5 -6.87 0.76 3.55
N CYS A 6 -6.16 1.87 3.45
CA CYS A 6 -6.57 3.01 2.65
C CYS A 6 -5.82 3.00 1.32
N ILE A 7 -6.57 3.06 0.23
CA ILE A 7 -6.02 3.09 -1.14
C ILE A 7 -6.33 4.46 -1.72
N ARG A 8 -5.29 5.18 -2.17
CA ARG A 8 -5.45 6.40 -2.93
C ARG A 8 -4.76 6.29 -4.27
N ASP A 9 -5.49 6.67 -5.32
CA ASP A 9 -4.90 6.85 -6.64
C ASP A 9 -4.68 8.34 -6.95
N SER A 10 -3.50 8.66 -7.47
CA SER A 10 -3.21 9.97 -8.04
C SER A 10 -3.61 10.00 -9.52
N ALA A 11 -4.90 10.03 -9.81
CA ALA A 11 -5.44 10.47 -11.10
C ALA A 11 -5.30 9.55 -12.35
N ASN A 12 -4.88 8.28 -12.25
CA ASN A 12 -4.84 7.38 -13.42
C ASN A 12 -5.72 6.14 -13.25
N PRO A 13 -6.70 5.88 -14.14
CA PRO A 13 -7.57 4.70 -14.09
C PRO A 13 -6.81 3.37 -14.22
N ASP A 14 -5.63 3.38 -14.85
CA ASP A 14 -4.86 2.16 -15.10
C ASP A 14 -4.13 1.64 -13.83
N THR A 15 -3.92 2.50 -12.83
CA THR A 15 -3.24 2.12 -11.58
C THR A 15 -4.17 1.55 -10.52
N ILE A 16 -5.49 1.72 -10.67
CA ILE A 16 -6.46 1.24 -9.67
C ILE A 16 -6.45 -0.27 -9.56
N GLU A 17 -6.41 -0.98 -10.67
CA GLU A 17 -6.39 -2.45 -10.67
C GLU A 17 -5.15 -2.97 -9.95
N ASP A 18 -3.99 -2.39 -10.23
CA ASP A 18 -2.73 -2.77 -9.59
C ASP A 18 -2.72 -2.41 -8.09
N LEU A 19 -3.28 -1.25 -7.71
CA LEU A 19 -3.39 -0.84 -6.30
C LEU A 19 -4.31 -1.76 -5.49
N VAL A 20 -5.49 -2.07 -6.02
CA VAL A 20 -6.42 -3.01 -5.39
C VAL A 20 -5.79 -4.39 -5.31
N SER A 21 -5.15 -4.85 -6.38
CA SER A 21 -4.45 -6.13 -6.40
C SER A 21 -3.33 -6.18 -5.37
N LEU A 22 -2.52 -5.12 -5.24
CA LEU A 22 -1.49 -5.02 -4.20
C LEU A 22 -2.09 -5.11 -2.80
N SER A 23 -3.18 -4.38 -2.55
CA SER A 23 -3.89 -4.40 -1.27
C SER A 23 -4.38 -5.80 -0.90
N LEU A 24 -4.95 -6.52 -1.88
CA LEU A 24 -5.42 -7.89 -1.70
C LEU A 24 -4.26 -8.86 -1.44
N LEU A 25 -3.09 -8.65 -2.09
CA LEU A 25 -1.91 -9.51 -1.94
C LEU A 25 -1.24 -9.38 -0.57
N ILE A 26 -1.23 -8.20 0.03
CA ILE A 26 -0.58 -7.97 1.33
C ILE A 26 -1.53 -8.19 2.51
N ARG A 27 -2.84 -8.19 2.27
CA ARG A 27 -3.87 -8.42 3.28
C ARG A 27 -3.72 -9.78 3.95
N ASP A 28 -3.99 -9.87 5.25
CA ASP A 28 -4.13 -11.15 5.94
C ASP A 28 -5.52 -11.74 5.66
N PRO A 29 -5.62 -12.85 4.93
CA PRO A 29 -6.92 -13.45 4.59
C PRO A 29 -7.68 -13.98 5.82
N LYS A 30 -6.99 -14.19 6.94
CA LYS A 30 -7.59 -14.63 8.22
C LYS A 30 -8.25 -13.49 8.98
N GLN A 31 -7.88 -12.27 8.70
CA GLN A 31 -8.49 -11.09 9.31
C GLN A 31 -9.63 -10.60 8.41
N LYS A 32 -10.77 -10.29 9.03
CA LYS A 32 -11.89 -9.64 8.33
C LYS A 32 -11.63 -8.14 8.20
N ASP A 33 -10.50 -7.82 7.56
CA ASP A 33 -10.11 -6.44 7.35
C ASP A 33 -10.96 -5.82 6.24
N ASN A 34 -11.57 -4.68 6.53
CA ASN A 34 -12.26 -3.90 5.52
C ASN A 34 -11.25 -3.07 4.75
N LEU A 35 -11.33 -3.11 3.42
CA LEU A 35 -10.59 -2.19 2.59
C LEU A 35 -11.30 -0.84 2.52
N VAL A 36 -10.53 0.23 2.50
CA VAL A 36 -11.03 1.59 2.31
C VAL A 36 -10.41 2.16 1.03
N ALA A 37 -11.23 2.47 0.06
CA ALA A 37 -10.81 3.24 -1.12
C ALA A 37 -11.13 4.71 -0.89
N LEU A 38 -10.10 5.55 -0.96
CA LEU A 38 -10.22 6.98 -0.71
C LEU A 38 -9.89 7.79 -1.96
N ASN A 39 -10.79 8.70 -2.32
CA ASN A 39 -10.54 9.78 -3.26
C ASN A 39 -10.54 11.11 -2.50
N VAL A 40 -9.44 11.86 -2.54
CA VAL A 40 -9.33 13.18 -1.93
C VAL A 40 -9.47 14.24 -3.03
N ILE A 41 -10.41 15.15 -2.84
CA ILE A 41 -10.65 16.31 -3.71
C ILE A 41 -10.13 17.54 -2.97
N ASN A 42 -9.21 18.27 -3.60
CA ASN A 42 -8.72 19.51 -3.03
C ASN A 42 -9.80 20.60 -3.16
N ASP A 43 -10.20 21.21 -2.04
CA ASP A 43 -11.24 22.22 -1.97
C ASP A 43 -11.00 23.41 -2.94
N ASN A 44 -9.72 23.79 -3.12
CA ASN A 44 -9.36 24.93 -3.97
C ASN A 44 -9.48 24.63 -5.48
N ASN A 45 -9.51 23.35 -5.87
CA ASN A 45 -9.51 22.90 -7.26
C ASN A 45 -10.69 21.95 -7.55
N ALA A 46 -11.71 21.94 -6.70
CA ALA A 46 -12.88 21.10 -6.87
C ALA A 46 -13.58 21.41 -8.21
N SER A 47 -13.90 20.39 -8.98
CA SER A 47 -14.68 20.47 -10.19
C SER A 47 -15.53 19.23 -10.38
N GLU A 48 -16.68 19.38 -11.01
CA GLU A 48 -17.58 18.26 -11.31
C GLU A 48 -16.87 17.11 -12.07
N ALA A 49 -15.95 17.48 -12.96
CA ALA A 49 -15.14 16.49 -13.70
C ALA A 49 -14.21 15.67 -12.79
N LEU A 50 -13.63 16.29 -11.76
CA LEU A 50 -12.79 15.59 -10.78
C LEU A 50 -13.63 14.69 -9.86
N GLU A 51 -14.80 15.14 -9.45
CA GLU A 51 -15.75 14.36 -8.66
C GLU A 51 -16.23 13.12 -9.41
N LEU A 52 -16.69 13.30 -10.66
CA LEU A 52 -17.15 12.21 -11.50
C LEU A 52 -16.02 11.19 -11.76
N ARG A 53 -14.81 11.67 -11.99
CA ARG A 53 -13.64 10.81 -12.16
C ARG A 53 -13.32 10.03 -10.89
N GLY A 54 -13.31 10.69 -9.74
CA GLY A 54 -13.11 10.04 -8.44
C GLY A 54 -14.15 8.96 -8.15
N LYS A 55 -15.43 9.25 -8.45
CA LYS A 55 -16.54 8.29 -8.32
C LYS A 55 -16.31 7.03 -9.17
N ARG A 56 -15.94 7.20 -10.45
CA ARG A 56 -15.63 6.07 -11.34
C ARG A 56 -14.47 5.21 -10.81
N TYR A 57 -13.48 5.81 -10.18
CA TYR A 57 -12.36 5.10 -9.59
C TYR A 57 -12.78 4.25 -8.40
N LEU A 58 -13.60 4.82 -7.51
CA LEU A 58 -14.15 4.11 -6.37
C LEU A 58 -15.05 2.95 -6.81
N GLU A 59 -15.89 3.16 -7.81
CA GLU A 59 -16.75 2.12 -8.39
C GLU A 59 -15.92 0.99 -9.00
N LYS A 60 -14.85 1.31 -9.76
CA LYS A 60 -13.95 0.29 -10.33
C LYS A 60 -13.25 -0.52 -9.22
N ALA A 61 -12.76 0.12 -8.18
CA ALA A 61 -12.17 -0.55 -7.03
C ALA A 61 -13.17 -1.50 -6.35
N ALA A 62 -14.41 -1.04 -6.17
CA ALA A 62 -15.48 -1.86 -5.58
C ALA A 62 -15.84 -3.09 -6.43
N MET A 63 -15.86 -2.94 -7.76
CA MET A 63 -16.10 -4.08 -8.66
C MET A 63 -15.01 -5.15 -8.54
N ILE A 64 -13.75 -4.74 -8.44
CA ILE A 64 -12.61 -5.66 -8.31
C ILE A 64 -12.68 -6.40 -6.97
N THR A 65 -12.89 -5.69 -5.86
CA THR A 65 -12.96 -6.31 -4.53
C THR A 65 -14.18 -7.20 -4.36
N ALA A 66 -15.32 -6.83 -4.97
CA ALA A 66 -16.52 -7.66 -4.99
C ALA A 66 -16.31 -9.00 -5.72
N SER A 67 -15.46 -9.04 -6.75
CA SER A 67 -15.17 -10.28 -7.47
C SER A 67 -14.42 -11.33 -6.65
N VAL A 68 -13.87 -10.92 -5.50
CA VAL A 68 -13.11 -11.78 -4.56
C VAL A 68 -13.73 -11.77 -3.15
N ASP A 69 -14.98 -11.36 -3.01
CA ASP A 69 -15.74 -11.32 -1.77
C ASP A 69 -15.06 -10.49 -0.65
N VAL A 70 -14.34 -9.43 -1.00
CA VAL A 70 -13.72 -8.53 -0.04
C VAL A 70 -14.52 -7.24 0.06
N PRO A 71 -15.07 -6.90 1.24
CA PRO A 71 -15.83 -5.67 1.40
C PRO A 71 -14.91 -4.44 1.25
N LEU A 72 -15.39 -3.45 0.48
CA LEU A 72 -14.71 -2.19 0.25
C LEU A 72 -15.57 -1.02 0.69
N LYS A 73 -15.05 -0.18 1.58
CA LYS A 73 -15.65 1.11 1.91
C LYS A 73 -15.14 2.17 0.93
N GLN A 74 -16.06 2.82 0.23
CA GLN A 74 -15.75 3.88 -0.72
C GLN A 74 -15.91 5.23 -0.02
N ILE A 75 -14.87 6.08 -0.07
CA ILE A 75 -14.88 7.41 0.53
C ILE A 75 -14.40 8.43 -0.50
N SER A 76 -15.22 9.45 -0.75
CA SER A 76 -14.81 10.66 -1.42
C SER A 76 -14.80 11.79 -0.39
N ARG A 77 -13.66 12.47 -0.26
CA ARG A 77 -13.44 13.48 0.77
C ARG A 77 -12.92 14.76 0.16
N TYR A 78 -13.51 15.86 0.57
CA TYR A 78 -12.96 17.20 0.36
C TYR A 78 -12.01 17.53 1.50
N ASP A 79 -10.83 18.05 1.17
CA ASP A 79 -9.86 18.49 2.17
C ASP A 79 -8.92 19.56 1.58
N LEU A 80 -8.21 20.29 2.44
CA LEU A 80 -7.28 21.36 2.04
C LEU A 80 -6.17 20.86 1.12
N ASN A 81 -5.70 19.65 1.37
CA ASN A 81 -4.72 18.97 0.55
C ASN A 81 -4.83 17.44 0.72
N ILE A 82 -4.12 16.75 -0.13
CA ILE A 82 -4.17 15.30 -0.24
C ILE A 82 -3.67 14.59 1.03
N ALA A 83 -2.58 15.08 1.63
CA ALA A 83 -2.03 14.49 2.85
C ALA A 83 -3.01 14.61 4.01
N SER A 84 -3.63 15.79 4.20
CA SER A 84 -4.65 16.01 5.23
C SER A 84 -5.83 15.06 5.06
N GLY A 85 -6.36 14.92 3.84
CA GLY A 85 -7.48 14.00 3.57
C GLY A 85 -7.15 12.55 3.91
N ILE A 86 -5.94 12.09 3.59
CA ILE A 86 -5.48 10.74 3.95
C ILE A 86 -5.36 10.61 5.47
N ILE A 87 -4.73 11.57 6.15
CA ILE A 87 -4.50 11.55 7.60
C ILE A 87 -5.84 11.53 8.35
N HIS A 88 -6.77 12.40 7.98
CA HIS A 88 -8.09 12.47 8.60
C HIS A 88 -8.85 11.17 8.40
N THR A 89 -8.90 10.65 7.16
CA THR A 89 -9.58 9.38 6.87
C THR A 89 -8.96 8.21 7.63
N ALA A 90 -7.63 8.14 7.69
CA ALA A 90 -6.94 7.09 8.40
C ALA A 90 -7.24 7.09 9.91
N LYS A 91 -7.35 8.29 10.51
CA LYS A 91 -7.73 8.44 11.92
C LYS A 91 -9.19 8.08 12.17
N GLU A 92 -10.11 8.59 11.35
CA GLU A 92 -11.55 8.39 11.47
C GLU A 92 -11.96 6.92 11.31
N HIS A 93 -11.25 6.19 10.46
CA HIS A 93 -11.56 4.79 10.14
C HIS A 93 -10.61 3.77 10.77
N GLY A 94 -9.68 4.21 11.63
CA GLY A 94 -8.76 3.30 12.30
C GLY A 94 -7.81 2.56 11.34
N VAL A 95 -7.52 3.17 10.18
CA VAL A 95 -6.66 2.58 9.14
C VAL A 95 -5.26 2.34 9.68
N THR A 96 -4.71 1.16 9.45
CA THR A 96 -3.38 0.77 9.91
C THR A 96 -2.31 0.81 8.81
N ASP A 97 -2.75 0.72 7.56
CA ASP A 97 -1.88 0.67 6.38
C ASP A 97 -2.41 1.62 5.31
N VAL A 98 -1.54 2.43 4.76
CA VAL A 98 -1.87 3.36 3.68
C VAL A 98 -1.06 3.01 2.44
N ILE A 99 -1.74 2.72 1.33
CA ILE A 99 -1.10 2.46 0.04
C ILE A 99 -1.38 3.62 -0.90
N ILE A 100 -0.32 4.14 -1.51
CA ILE A 100 -0.41 5.26 -2.45
C ILE A 100 0.18 4.84 -3.78
N GLY A 101 -0.62 4.94 -4.85
CA GLY A 101 -0.15 4.73 -6.21
C GLY A 101 0.50 5.98 -6.79
N LEU A 102 1.62 5.81 -7.48
CA LEU A 102 2.26 6.85 -8.27
C LEU A 102 1.95 6.67 -9.75
N HIS A 103 1.64 7.76 -10.41
CA HIS A 103 1.53 7.75 -11.86
C HIS A 103 2.86 7.35 -12.52
N ARG A 104 2.80 6.57 -13.61
CA ARG A 104 4.00 6.08 -14.33
C ARG A 104 4.98 7.19 -14.73
N LYS A 105 4.46 8.38 -15.08
CA LYS A 105 5.25 9.55 -15.52
C LYS A 105 5.82 10.41 -14.38
N VAL A 106 5.40 10.19 -13.13
CA VAL A 106 5.91 10.94 -11.98
C VAL A 106 7.28 10.40 -11.61
N ASN A 107 8.27 11.29 -11.56
CA ASN A 107 9.56 10.98 -10.97
C ASN A 107 9.46 11.06 -9.45
N ILE A 108 10.04 10.08 -8.75
CA ILE A 108 10.05 10.02 -7.28
C ILE A 108 10.76 11.25 -6.68
N VAL A 109 11.56 11.95 -7.49
CA VAL A 109 12.32 13.16 -7.11
C VAL A 109 11.49 14.45 -7.20
N ASP A 110 10.25 14.39 -7.70
CA ASP A 110 9.41 15.59 -7.79
C ASP A 110 9.11 16.15 -6.40
N SER A 111 9.30 17.45 -6.23
CA SER A 111 9.12 18.19 -4.96
C SER A 111 7.73 17.98 -4.34
N PHE A 112 6.71 17.80 -5.16
CA PHE A 112 5.35 17.50 -4.70
C PHE A 112 5.26 16.16 -3.96
N PHE A 113 5.96 15.13 -4.48
CA PHE A 113 5.98 13.82 -3.86
C PHE A 113 6.74 13.85 -2.53
N GLY A 114 7.87 14.56 -2.49
CA GLY A 114 8.64 14.76 -1.25
C GLY A 114 7.79 15.39 -0.15
N MET A 115 7.07 16.47 -0.47
CA MET A 115 6.15 17.11 0.49
C MET A 115 4.99 16.20 0.92
N LEU A 116 4.40 15.43 0.00
CA LEU A 116 3.34 14.48 0.34
C LEU A 116 3.84 13.42 1.32
N ALA A 117 4.97 12.79 1.01
CA ALA A 117 5.58 11.76 1.84
C ALA A 117 5.97 12.31 3.22
N GLU A 118 6.61 13.48 3.27
CA GLU A 118 6.99 14.14 4.51
C GLU A 118 5.78 14.46 5.40
N ASN A 119 4.72 15.03 4.83
CA ASN A 119 3.50 15.36 5.56
C ASN A 119 2.79 14.09 6.09
N LEU A 120 2.77 13.02 5.30
CA LEU A 120 2.21 11.75 5.74
C LEU A 120 3.02 11.12 6.86
N LEU A 121 4.35 11.08 6.74
CA LEU A 121 5.23 10.52 7.78
C LEU A 121 5.14 11.31 9.10
N LYS A 122 4.94 12.63 9.04
CA LYS A 122 4.72 13.47 10.23
C LYS A 122 3.33 13.30 10.84
N GLY A 123 2.31 13.09 10.02
CA GLY A 123 0.90 13.06 10.44
C GLY A 123 0.33 11.68 10.74
N LEU A 124 0.95 10.63 10.19
CA LEU A 124 0.53 9.24 10.32
C LEU A 124 1.59 8.44 11.08
N HIS A 125 1.20 7.88 12.22
CA HIS A 125 1.98 6.83 12.90
C HIS A 125 1.51 5.45 12.41
N ARG A 126 1.57 5.25 11.09
CA ARG A 126 1.07 4.07 10.38
C ARG A 126 2.05 3.66 9.28
N GLU A 127 1.91 2.44 8.81
CA GLU A 127 2.66 1.99 7.64
C GLU A 127 2.17 2.73 6.39
N VAL A 128 3.11 3.27 5.61
CA VAL A 128 2.83 3.93 4.34
C VAL A 128 3.61 3.20 3.25
N MET A 129 2.88 2.59 2.33
CA MET A 129 3.45 1.95 1.15
C MET A 129 3.21 2.82 -0.07
N ILE A 130 4.28 3.12 -0.79
CA ILE A 130 4.23 3.91 -2.01
C ILE A 130 4.58 3.00 -3.17
N ALA A 131 3.64 2.84 -4.09
CA ALA A 131 3.76 1.91 -5.19
C ALA A 131 3.79 2.62 -6.55
N LYS A 132 4.73 2.25 -7.41
CA LYS A 132 4.78 2.66 -8.82
C LYS A 132 4.75 1.42 -9.69
N PHE A 133 3.66 1.24 -10.42
CA PHE A 133 3.46 0.06 -11.26
C PHE A 133 3.98 0.34 -12.68
N LEU A 134 5.02 -0.36 -13.10
CA LEU A 134 5.58 -0.33 -14.45
C LEU A 134 5.11 -1.52 -15.29
N MET A 135 4.64 -2.57 -14.63
CA MET A 135 4.08 -3.78 -15.21
C MET A 135 2.93 -4.28 -14.33
N PRO A 136 2.03 -5.12 -14.85
CA PRO A 136 0.98 -5.71 -14.04
C PRO A 136 1.54 -6.53 -12.87
N ILE A 137 0.99 -6.36 -11.66
CA ILE A 137 1.54 -6.96 -10.44
C ILE A 137 1.55 -8.50 -10.48
N ASN A 138 0.59 -9.11 -11.17
CA ASN A 138 0.49 -10.57 -11.34
C ASN A 138 1.58 -11.18 -12.24
N THR A 139 2.37 -10.35 -12.94
CA THR A 139 3.49 -10.80 -13.76
C THR A 139 4.82 -10.87 -13.02
N ILE A 140 4.86 -10.45 -11.77
CA ILE A 140 6.06 -10.44 -10.93
C ILE A 140 6.52 -11.89 -10.67
N ARG A 141 7.81 -12.16 -10.92
CA ARG A 141 8.44 -13.48 -10.70
C ARG A 141 9.49 -13.46 -9.58
N ARG A 142 9.93 -12.25 -9.21
CA ARG A 142 10.89 -12.03 -8.13
C ARG A 142 10.63 -10.69 -7.48
N ILE A 143 10.73 -10.65 -6.16
CA ILE A 143 10.67 -9.43 -5.36
C ILE A 143 12.05 -9.26 -4.73
N ASN A 144 12.74 -8.18 -5.05
CA ASN A 144 14.01 -7.81 -4.45
C ASN A 144 13.77 -6.68 -3.45
N ILE A 145 14.21 -6.86 -2.21
CA ILE A 145 13.98 -5.92 -1.11
C ILE A 145 15.33 -5.46 -0.57
N ALA A 146 15.66 -4.19 -0.78
CA ALA A 146 16.80 -3.56 -0.13
C ALA A 146 16.37 -3.09 1.26
N VAL A 147 16.99 -3.65 2.29
CA VAL A 147 16.67 -3.37 3.69
C VAL A 147 17.73 -2.44 4.27
N PRO A 148 17.38 -1.25 4.74
CA PRO A 148 18.34 -0.34 5.32
C PRO A 148 18.90 -0.90 6.65
N PRO A 149 20.14 -0.53 7.02
CA PRO A 149 20.69 -0.89 8.33
C PRO A 149 19.78 -0.40 9.46
N LYS A 150 19.65 -1.22 10.50
CA LYS A 150 18.81 -0.96 11.69
C LYS A 150 17.30 -0.95 11.43
N ALA A 151 16.83 -1.45 10.29
CA ALA A 151 15.40 -1.58 10.01
C ALA A 151 14.67 -2.44 11.05
N GLU A 152 15.35 -3.40 11.64
CA GLU A 152 14.83 -4.31 12.67
C GLU A 152 14.38 -3.60 13.96
N TYR A 153 14.86 -2.39 14.21
CA TYR A 153 14.45 -1.57 15.35
C TYR A 153 13.20 -0.73 15.09
N GLU A 154 12.75 -0.65 13.82
CA GLU A 154 11.56 0.09 13.47
C GLU A 154 10.29 -0.68 13.87
N ALA A 155 9.31 0.04 14.42
CA ALA A 155 8.07 -0.57 14.91
C ALA A 155 7.26 -1.33 13.83
N GLY A 156 7.42 -0.95 12.56
CA GLY A 156 6.78 -1.58 11.41
C GLY A 156 7.53 -2.77 10.81
N PHE A 157 8.75 -3.09 11.28
CA PHE A 157 9.64 -4.08 10.67
C PHE A 157 8.96 -5.42 10.39
N GLN A 158 8.41 -6.04 11.42
CA GLN A 158 7.75 -7.32 11.27
C GLN A 158 6.59 -7.27 10.27
N LYS A 159 5.82 -6.20 10.29
CA LYS A 159 4.61 -6.05 9.48
C LYS A 159 4.90 -5.96 7.99
N TRP A 160 5.85 -5.11 7.57
CA TRP A 160 6.19 -5.02 6.16
C TRP A 160 6.89 -6.29 5.64
N VAL A 161 7.69 -6.98 6.47
CA VAL A 161 8.24 -8.30 6.11
C VAL A 161 7.11 -9.30 5.83
N GLU A 162 6.10 -9.34 6.70
CA GLU A 162 4.91 -10.18 6.50
C GLU A 162 4.18 -9.86 5.20
N HIS A 163 4.02 -8.57 4.86
CA HIS A 163 3.37 -8.14 3.61
C HIS A 163 4.11 -8.69 2.38
N PHE A 164 5.41 -8.53 2.30
CA PHE A 164 6.19 -9.04 1.18
C PHE A 164 6.24 -10.57 1.12
N CYS A 165 6.30 -11.24 2.25
CA CYS A 165 6.23 -12.70 2.30
C CYS A 165 4.86 -13.22 1.82
N ARG A 166 3.75 -12.61 2.23
CA ARG A 166 2.41 -12.95 1.73
C ARG A 166 2.31 -12.73 0.23
N MET A 167 2.78 -11.57 -0.25
CA MET A 167 2.82 -11.27 -1.68
C MET A 167 3.61 -12.31 -2.45
N GLY A 168 4.80 -12.69 -1.97
CA GLY A 168 5.62 -13.73 -2.56
C GLY A 168 4.93 -15.10 -2.59
N SER A 169 4.30 -15.48 -1.49
CA SER A 169 3.55 -16.73 -1.39
C SER A 169 2.34 -16.78 -2.33
N THR A 170 1.56 -15.69 -2.38
CA THR A 170 0.35 -15.62 -3.21
C THR A 170 0.67 -15.58 -4.70
N LEU A 171 1.73 -14.85 -5.10
CA LEU A 171 2.19 -14.79 -6.48
C LEU A 171 3.02 -16.02 -6.90
N GLY A 172 3.40 -16.89 -5.96
CA GLY A 172 4.29 -18.00 -6.24
C GLY A 172 5.68 -17.54 -6.70
N CYS A 173 6.14 -16.38 -6.23
CA CYS A 173 7.40 -15.79 -6.63
C CYS A 173 8.43 -15.80 -5.51
N ARG A 174 9.69 -15.62 -5.87
CA ARG A 174 10.81 -15.60 -4.93
C ARG A 174 10.97 -14.20 -4.32
N VAL A 175 11.18 -14.13 -3.01
CA VAL A 175 11.47 -12.90 -2.26
C VAL A 175 12.93 -12.92 -1.84
N HIS A 176 13.69 -11.91 -2.25
CA HIS A 176 15.11 -11.79 -1.91
C HIS A 176 15.33 -10.52 -1.07
N PHE A 177 15.84 -10.72 0.13
CA PHE A 177 16.20 -9.64 1.06
C PHE A 177 17.71 -9.36 0.97
N PHE A 178 18.05 -8.11 0.68
CA PHE A 178 19.42 -7.60 0.74
C PHE A 178 19.56 -6.77 2.01
N ALA A 179 20.31 -7.27 2.99
CA ALA A 179 20.45 -6.66 4.31
C ALA A 179 21.86 -6.90 4.87
N ASN A 180 22.21 -6.14 5.91
CA ASN A 180 23.42 -6.46 6.68
C ASN A 180 23.25 -7.78 7.46
N GLU A 181 24.35 -8.31 8.01
CA GLU A 181 24.39 -9.61 8.69
C GLU A 181 23.43 -9.68 9.90
N GLU A 182 23.39 -8.61 10.73
CA GLU A 182 22.51 -8.55 11.91
C GLU A 182 21.02 -8.60 11.51
N THR A 183 20.62 -7.73 10.59
CA THR A 183 19.23 -7.68 10.09
C THR A 183 18.87 -8.98 9.38
N THR A 184 19.78 -9.57 8.60
CA THR A 184 19.58 -10.86 7.90
C THR A 184 19.25 -11.98 8.88
N THR A 185 19.96 -12.07 9.98
CA THR A 185 19.72 -13.08 11.03
C THR A 185 18.29 -12.97 11.57
N LEU A 186 17.81 -11.76 11.86
CA LEU A 186 16.46 -11.54 12.36
C LEU A 186 15.39 -11.80 11.29
N LEU A 187 15.64 -11.42 10.03
CA LEU A 187 14.76 -11.74 8.91
C LEU A 187 14.58 -13.25 8.74
N GLN A 188 15.67 -14.01 8.79
CA GLN A 188 15.63 -15.48 8.68
C GLN A 188 14.78 -16.11 9.79
N ILE A 189 14.95 -15.65 11.04
CA ILE A 189 14.17 -16.14 12.18
C ILE A 189 12.69 -15.83 11.96
N LEU A 190 12.35 -14.61 11.59
CA LEU A 190 10.96 -14.15 11.39
C LEU A 190 10.27 -14.91 10.25
N VAL A 191 10.94 -15.01 9.10
CA VAL A 191 10.42 -15.70 7.91
C VAL A 191 10.24 -17.19 8.18
N LYS A 192 11.24 -17.86 8.78
CA LYS A 192 11.15 -19.28 9.13
C LYS A 192 10.00 -19.58 10.09
N LYS A 193 9.75 -18.69 11.04
CA LYS A 193 8.68 -18.88 12.04
C LYS A 193 7.27 -18.76 11.46
N ARG A 194 7.05 -17.86 10.47
CA ARG A 194 5.70 -17.50 10.01
C ARG A 194 5.43 -17.81 8.55
N PHE A 195 6.47 -17.89 7.72
CA PHE A 195 6.36 -17.99 6.26
C PHE A 195 7.30 -19.04 5.68
N SER A 196 7.41 -20.18 6.35
CA SER A 196 8.32 -21.28 5.94
C SER A 196 8.05 -21.83 4.53
N SER A 197 6.85 -21.62 3.99
CA SER A 197 6.49 -22.02 2.62
C SER A 197 6.85 -21.00 1.55
N THR A 198 7.21 -19.76 1.92
CA THR A 198 7.59 -18.73 0.97
C THR A 198 9.05 -18.96 0.51
N MET A 199 9.27 -18.92 -0.80
CA MET A 199 10.63 -19.02 -1.35
C MET A 199 11.38 -17.72 -1.06
N THR A 200 12.34 -17.77 -0.12
CA THR A 200 13.11 -16.61 0.31
C THR A 200 14.60 -16.82 0.17
N ASP A 201 15.31 -15.78 -0.27
CA ASP A 201 16.77 -15.71 -0.31
C ASP A 201 17.23 -14.50 0.51
N PHE A 202 18.49 -14.55 0.99
CA PHE A 202 19.09 -13.48 1.79
C PHE A 202 20.54 -13.24 1.33
N SER A 203 20.96 -11.98 1.25
CA SER A 203 22.32 -11.55 0.90
C SER A 203 22.73 -10.32 1.69
#